data_6419f5523b8fa18fdee8172dadbc4cef
#
_entry.id   6419f5523b8fa18fdee8172dadbc4cef
#
_cell.length_a   1.000
_cell.length_b   1.000
_cell.length_c   1.000
_cell.angle_alpha   90.00
_cell.angle_beta   90.00
_cell.angle_gamma   90.00
#
_symmetry.space_group_name_H-M   'P 1'
#
loop_
_entity.id
_entity.type
_entity.pdbx_description
1 polymer ?
#
loop_
_entity_poly.entity_id
_entity_poly.type
_entity_poly.pdbx_seq_one_letter_code
_entity_poly.pdbx_strand_id
1 'polypeptide(L)'
;SSTPEELQKNLADLQTYRAGVDQQITETFEILKQSGFDSLTGKMQSDLKNHLSVGRQQIDAYIQTPIDQRSATKLDDAILQMFKAWDSSYVVLKTMVKQAESKDTGVADYYTLILILADLRDQAGRLASNVMAHVTFKQPIPSENIARALQTEKQVKYLWDLVQTIQPEKHKTEQFTQLHQNVKSQFIDLGIPIVLGLIHESQSGRPYSLEGTELTTAISGKFLTVIDFQKYLLDHSVEVAQSEQAAAQNLFLITTSVSLISLFFAIFTMIYAQRKVFAPLIEARDMIVELSFSHTREGGGQVEHEHHQAYSLYDALHKLQYMLKQRDAFEFELKSIANTDNLTGVLNRLALDDYLKIADQQPQHYQQLCLIIVDIDNFKQVNDRYGHIFGDQVIVSVAQCLKNNVRGSDLIVRFGGDEFLIVLHQMNM
;
A
#
# COMPACT_ATOMS: atom_id res chain seq x y z
N SER A 1 29.15 -42.32 -4.69
CA SER A 1 28.58 -43.48 -3.99
C SER A 1 28.65 -43.19 -2.51
N SER A 2 27.54 -42.73 -1.89
CA SER A 2 27.45 -42.48 -0.45
C SER A 2 27.61 -43.82 0.29
N THR A 3 28.36 -43.83 1.34
CA THR A 3 28.41 -44.97 2.28
C THR A 3 27.02 -45.23 2.89
N PRO A 4 26.67 -46.44 3.32
CA PRO A 4 25.39 -46.71 3.97
C PRO A 4 25.11 -45.79 5.16
N GLU A 5 26.15 -45.40 5.92
CA GLU A 5 26.08 -44.49 7.06
C GLU A 5 25.72 -43.04 6.61
N GLU A 6 26.35 -42.56 5.54
CA GLU A 6 26.01 -41.23 4.94
C GLU A 6 24.58 -41.21 4.41
N LEU A 7 24.12 -42.30 3.79
CA LEU A 7 22.73 -42.39 3.31
C LEU A 7 21.74 -42.33 4.48
N GLN A 8 22.02 -43.08 5.57
CA GLN A 8 21.16 -43.10 6.74
C GLN A 8 21.11 -41.72 7.44
N LYS A 9 22.26 -41.03 7.51
CA LYS A 9 22.33 -39.65 8.03
C LYS A 9 21.51 -38.69 7.16
N ASN A 10 21.71 -38.73 5.85
CA ASN A 10 20.98 -37.84 4.94
C ASN A 10 19.47 -38.07 4.95
N LEU A 11 19.02 -39.32 5.17
CA LEU A 11 17.60 -39.64 5.37
C LEU A 11 17.04 -39.09 6.68
N ALA A 12 17.81 -39.17 7.76
CA ALA A 12 17.42 -38.60 9.06
C ALA A 12 17.34 -37.06 8.98
N ASP A 13 18.32 -36.40 8.33
CA ASP A 13 18.33 -34.97 8.08
C ASP A 13 17.11 -34.55 7.24
N LEU A 14 16.77 -35.29 6.18
CA LEU A 14 15.60 -35.04 5.36
C LEU A 14 14.30 -35.10 6.16
N GLN A 15 14.15 -36.07 7.05
CA GLN A 15 12.99 -36.18 7.92
C GLN A 15 12.88 -35.00 8.89
N THR A 16 14.00 -34.59 9.47
CA THR A 16 14.07 -33.41 10.34
C THR A 16 13.67 -32.13 9.60
N TYR A 17 14.16 -31.91 8.40
CA TYR A 17 13.75 -30.77 7.58
C TYR A 17 12.27 -30.81 7.22
N ARG A 18 11.73 -31.99 6.88
CA ARG A 18 10.29 -32.15 6.57
C ARG A 18 9.42 -31.80 7.79
N ALA A 19 9.78 -32.27 8.97
CA ALA A 19 9.07 -31.96 10.21
C ALA A 19 9.09 -30.44 10.51
N GLY A 20 10.24 -29.79 10.33
CA GLY A 20 10.37 -28.35 10.48
C GLY A 20 9.48 -27.58 9.49
N VAL A 21 9.42 -27.98 8.23
CA VAL A 21 8.53 -27.37 7.23
C VAL A 21 7.05 -27.55 7.62
N ASP A 22 6.64 -28.73 8.08
CA ASP A 22 5.26 -29.00 8.48
C ASP A 22 4.85 -28.17 9.71
N GLN A 23 5.77 -27.96 10.63
CA GLN A 23 5.57 -27.08 11.78
C GLN A 23 5.40 -25.62 11.32
N GLN A 24 6.31 -25.11 10.48
CA GLN A 24 6.24 -23.74 9.96
C GLN A 24 4.95 -23.47 9.17
N ILE A 25 4.52 -24.43 8.35
CA ILE A 25 3.24 -24.35 7.65
C ILE A 25 2.09 -24.19 8.66
N THR A 26 2.08 -25.02 9.69
CA THR A 26 1.02 -24.98 10.69
C THR A 26 1.01 -23.66 11.46
N GLU A 27 2.16 -23.20 11.93
CA GLU A 27 2.31 -21.92 12.64
C GLU A 27 1.89 -20.73 11.75
N THR A 28 2.29 -20.75 10.47
CA THR A 28 1.93 -19.70 9.51
C THR A 28 0.40 -19.61 9.34
N PHE A 29 -0.27 -20.74 9.19
CA PHE A 29 -1.74 -20.74 9.04
C PHE A 29 -2.47 -20.35 10.33
N GLU A 30 -1.95 -20.66 11.50
CA GLU A 30 -2.51 -20.16 12.77
C GLU A 30 -2.37 -18.63 12.89
N ILE A 31 -1.21 -18.07 12.55
CA ILE A 31 -1.00 -16.62 12.54
C ILE A 31 -1.97 -15.94 11.56
N LEU A 32 -2.15 -16.50 10.37
CA LEU A 32 -3.07 -15.97 9.38
C LEU A 32 -4.52 -15.97 9.85
N LYS A 33 -4.93 -17.03 10.52
CA LYS A 33 -6.25 -17.13 11.14
C LYS A 33 -6.44 -16.05 12.20
N GLN A 34 -5.48 -15.88 13.09
CA GLN A 34 -5.50 -14.83 14.11
C GLN A 34 -5.51 -13.43 13.52
N SER A 35 -4.94 -13.24 12.32
CA SER A 35 -4.89 -11.97 11.60
C SER A 35 -6.14 -11.69 10.74
N GLY A 36 -7.20 -12.51 10.85
CA GLY A 36 -8.48 -12.30 10.15
C GLY A 36 -8.49 -12.76 8.69
N PHE A 37 -7.65 -13.75 8.32
CA PHE A 37 -7.63 -14.41 7.02
C PHE A 37 -8.33 -15.78 7.04
N ASP A 38 -9.31 -15.98 7.90
CA ASP A 38 -10.00 -17.26 8.14
C ASP A 38 -10.56 -17.92 6.88
N SER A 39 -11.11 -17.13 5.95
CA SER A 39 -11.73 -17.64 4.72
C SER A 39 -10.74 -18.32 3.77
N LEU A 40 -9.45 -18.04 3.92
CA LEU A 40 -8.38 -18.58 3.06
C LEU A 40 -7.70 -19.80 3.65
N THR A 41 -7.67 -19.92 4.97
CA THR A 41 -6.78 -20.86 5.66
C THR A 41 -7.12 -22.32 5.40
N GLY A 42 -8.40 -22.71 5.44
CA GLY A 42 -8.79 -24.13 5.37
C GLY A 42 -8.47 -24.80 4.04
N LYS A 43 -8.97 -24.25 2.94
CA LYS A 43 -8.78 -24.81 1.59
C LYS A 43 -7.32 -24.74 1.16
N MET A 44 -6.67 -23.59 1.38
CA MET A 44 -5.27 -23.38 0.97
C MET A 44 -4.31 -24.27 1.75
N GLN A 45 -4.52 -24.45 3.06
CA GLN A 45 -3.73 -25.37 3.87
C GLN A 45 -3.85 -26.82 3.37
N SER A 46 -5.08 -27.24 3.02
CA SER A 46 -5.34 -28.57 2.46
C SER A 46 -4.66 -28.75 1.10
N ASP A 47 -4.80 -27.80 0.19
CA ASP A 47 -4.22 -27.86 -1.15
C ASP A 47 -2.68 -27.89 -1.08
N LEU A 48 -2.06 -27.03 -0.24
CA LEU A 48 -0.62 -27.02 -0.05
C LEU A 48 -0.10 -28.35 0.54
N LYS A 49 -0.76 -28.85 1.60
CA LYS A 49 -0.37 -30.14 2.21
C LYS A 49 -0.51 -31.30 1.23
N ASN A 50 -1.57 -31.31 0.40
CA ASN A 50 -1.77 -32.35 -0.61
C ASN A 50 -0.65 -32.34 -1.67
N HIS A 51 -0.33 -31.19 -2.25
CA HIS A 51 0.73 -31.07 -3.25
C HIS A 51 2.10 -31.43 -2.65
N LEU A 52 2.38 -30.99 -1.43
CA LEU A 52 3.62 -31.31 -0.74
C LEU A 52 3.71 -32.82 -0.44
N SER A 53 2.61 -33.46 -0.04
CA SER A 53 2.52 -34.90 0.18
C SER A 53 2.82 -35.70 -1.10
N VAL A 54 2.22 -35.32 -2.23
CA VAL A 54 2.47 -35.96 -3.52
C VAL A 54 3.93 -35.81 -3.93
N GLY A 55 4.51 -34.62 -3.81
CA GLY A 55 5.93 -34.40 -4.11
C GLY A 55 6.85 -35.26 -3.24
N ARG A 56 6.58 -35.33 -1.94
CA ARG A 56 7.33 -36.16 -0.98
C ARG A 56 7.22 -37.65 -1.31
N GLN A 57 6.03 -38.15 -1.67
CA GLN A 57 5.83 -39.53 -2.06
C GLN A 57 6.65 -39.90 -3.30
N GLN A 58 6.76 -39.00 -4.29
CA GLN A 58 7.60 -39.25 -5.48
C GLN A 58 9.08 -39.30 -5.14
N ILE A 59 9.56 -38.42 -4.27
CA ILE A 59 10.93 -38.46 -3.77
C ILE A 59 11.19 -39.76 -2.99
N ASP A 60 10.27 -40.15 -2.11
CA ASP A 60 10.42 -41.37 -1.31
C ASP A 60 10.40 -42.61 -2.21
N ALA A 61 9.54 -42.68 -3.19
CA ALA A 61 9.51 -43.73 -4.22
C ALA A 61 10.83 -43.80 -4.99
N TYR A 62 11.40 -42.66 -5.38
CA TYR A 62 12.71 -42.59 -6.01
C TYR A 62 13.81 -43.08 -5.06
N ILE A 63 13.84 -42.68 -3.82
CA ILE A 63 14.84 -43.10 -2.82
C ILE A 63 14.76 -44.62 -2.57
N GLN A 64 13.55 -45.18 -2.52
CA GLN A 64 13.33 -46.62 -2.35
C GLN A 64 13.66 -47.46 -3.60
N THR A 65 13.76 -46.84 -4.76
CA THR A 65 14.13 -47.53 -6.00
C THR A 65 15.56 -48.07 -5.88
N PRO A 66 15.81 -49.38 -6.16
CA PRO A 66 17.15 -49.94 -6.18
C PRO A 66 18.11 -49.13 -7.05
N ILE A 67 19.38 -49.06 -6.65
CA ILE A 67 20.39 -48.18 -7.31
C ILE A 67 20.53 -48.50 -8.79
N ASP A 68 20.48 -49.79 -9.16
CA ASP A 68 20.55 -50.30 -10.51
C ASP A 68 19.34 -49.95 -11.38
N GLN A 69 18.22 -49.58 -10.75
CA GLN A 69 16.98 -49.20 -11.45
C GLN A 69 16.73 -47.67 -11.43
N ARG A 70 17.61 -46.91 -10.81
CA ARG A 70 17.52 -45.44 -10.81
C ARG A 70 17.94 -44.88 -12.17
N SER A 71 17.29 -43.82 -12.62
CA SER A 71 17.60 -43.13 -13.86
C SER A 71 17.50 -41.62 -13.73
N ALA A 72 18.13 -40.89 -14.62
CA ALA A 72 18.03 -39.45 -14.69
C ALA A 72 16.58 -38.99 -14.85
N THR A 73 15.80 -39.67 -15.71
CA THR A 73 14.38 -39.34 -15.92
C THR A 73 13.54 -39.46 -14.62
N LYS A 74 13.72 -40.58 -13.88
CA LYS A 74 12.99 -40.76 -12.61
C LYS A 74 13.37 -39.70 -11.57
N LEU A 75 14.64 -39.31 -11.53
CA LEU A 75 15.09 -38.24 -10.65
C LEU A 75 14.53 -36.87 -11.08
N ASP A 76 14.57 -36.56 -12.37
CA ASP A 76 14.02 -35.31 -12.93
C ASP A 76 12.50 -35.22 -12.65
N ASP A 77 11.74 -36.29 -12.87
CA ASP A 77 10.32 -36.38 -12.58
C ASP A 77 10.02 -36.10 -11.08
N ALA A 78 10.82 -36.68 -10.19
CA ALA A 78 10.68 -36.43 -8.74
C ALA A 78 10.97 -34.96 -8.39
N ILE A 79 12.00 -34.35 -8.99
CA ILE A 79 12.32 -32.92 -8.82
C ILE A 79 11.17 -32.05 -9.33
N LEU A 80 10.61 -32.37 -10.51
CA LEU A 80 9.49 -31.61 -11.08
C LEU A 80 8.21 -31.66 -10.23
N GLN A 81 7.94 -32.78 -9.57
CA GLN A 81 6.81 -32.86 -8.64
C GLN A 81 7.01 -31.98 -7.39
N MET A 82 8.25 -31.83 -6.91
CA MET A 82 8.55 -30.87 -5.84
C MET A 82 8.36 -29.41 -6.31
N PHE A 83 8.68 -29.08 -7.56
CA PHE A 83 8.40 -27.75 -8.11
C PHE A 83 6.91 -27.44 -8.10
N LYS A 84 6.05 -28.40 -8.47
CA LYS A 84 4.58 -28.22 -8.41
C LYS A 84 4.07 -27.93 -6.99
N ALA A 85 4.66 -28.55 -5.97
CA ALA A 85 4.33 -28.24 -4.59
C ALA A 85 4.71 -26.80 -4.22
N TRP A 86 5.84 -26.35 -4.70
CA TRP A 86 6.27 -24.95 -4.51
C TRP A 86 5.38 -23.96 -5.25
N ASP A 87 5.03 -24.24 -6.52
CA ASP A 87 4.11 -23.38 -7.29
C ASP A 87 2.78 -23.17 -6.57
N SER A 88 2.29 -24.24 -5.90
CA SER A 88 1.08 -24.13 -5.06
C SER A 88 1.28 -23.21 -3.85
N SER A 89 2.45 -23.26 -3.20
CA SER A 89 2.81 -22.36 -2.10
C SER A 89 2.85 -20.91 -2.56
N TYR A 90 3.38 -20.65 -3.75
CA TYR A 90 3.47 -19.31 -4.31
C TYR A 90 2.09 -18.73 -4.65
N VAL A 91 1.16 -19.55 -5.15
CA VAL A 91 -0.24 -19.15 -5.36
C VAL A 91 -0.90 -18.75 -4.04
N VAL A 92 -0.64 -19.51 -2.96
CA VAL A 92 -1.11 -19.17 -1.60
C VAL A 92 -0.57 -17.80 -1.19
N LEU A 93 0.75 -17.62 -1.26
CA LEU A 93 1.40 -16.36 -0.90
C LEU A 93 0.84 -15.18 -1.71
N LYS A 94 0.70 -15.33 -3.02
CA LYS A 94 0.14 -14.29 -3.91
C LYS A 94 -1.29 -13.91 -3.53
N THR A 95 -2.11 -14.90 -3.16
CA THR A 95 -3.50 -14.64 -2.75
C THR A 95 -3.57 -13.90 -1.41
N MET A 96 -2.70 -14.27 -0.46
CA MET A 96 -2.58 -13.59 0.82
C MET A 96 -2.14 -12.14 0.66
N VAL A 97 -1.10 -11.92 -0.12
CA VAL A 97 -0.59 -10.58 -0.44
C VAL A 97 -1.68 -9.72 -1.07
N LYS A 98 -2.40 -10.23 -2.06
CA LYS A 98 -3.51 -9.52 -2.70
C LYS A 98 -4.63 -9.13 -1.73
N GLN A 99 -4.94 -9.97 -0.75
CA GLN A 99 -5.94 -9.64 0.27
C GLN A 99 -5.41 -8.63 1.30
N ALA A 100 -4.15 -8.75 1.71
CA ALA A 100 -3.53 -7.79 2.60
C ALA A 100 -3.45 -6.40 1.96
N GLU A 101 -3.05 -6.32 0.69
CA GLU A 101 -3.00 -5.10 -0.11
C GLU A 101 -4.38 -4.42 -0.23
N SER A 102 -5.46 -5.20 -0.33
CA SER A 102 -6.83 -4.66 -0.36
C SER A 102 -7.27 -4.04 0.96
N LYS A 103 -6.63 -4.40 2.08
CA LYS A 103 -6.94 -3.87 3.41
C LYS A 103 -6.09 -2.65 3.77
N ASP A 104 -4.86 -2.59 3.26
CA ASP A 104 -3.92 -1.51 3.55
C ASP A 104 -3.05 -1.23 2.31
N THR A 105 -3.34 -0.12 1.65
CA THR A 105 -2.60 0.34 0.46
C THR A 105 -1.26 1.00 0.82
N GLY A 106 -1.07 1.42 2.07
CA GLY A 106 0.17 2.09 2.51
C GLY A 106 1.40 1.18 2.53
N VAL A 107 1.18 -0.14 2.54
CA VAL A 107 2.25 -1.16 2.57
C VAL A 107 2.36 -1.97 1.27
N ALA A 108 1.74 -1.52 0.19
CA ALA A 108 1.71 -2.23 -1.11
C ALA A 108 3.12 -2.54 -1.66
N ASP A 109 4.06 -1.62 -1.48
CA ASP A 109 5.44 -1.79 -1.96
C ASP A 109 6.15 -2.95 -1.24
N TYR A 110 5.90 -3.13 0.06
CA TYR A 110 6.45 -4.26 0.83
C TYR A 110 5.87 -5.60 0.38
N TYR A 111 4.57 -5.64 0.08
CA TYR A 111 3.92 -6.86 -0.44
C TYR A 111 4.47 -7.25 -1.81
N THR A 112 4.71 -6.29 -2.67
CA THR A 112 5.34 -6.50 -3.98
C THR A 112 6.76 -7.06 -3.81
N LEU A 113 7.55 -6.48 -2.90
CA LEU A 113 8.90 -6.96 -2.60
C LEU A 113 8.91 -8.40 -2.08
N ILE A 114 7.99 -8.78 -1.19
CA ILE A 114 7.85 -10.14 -0.67
C ILE A 114 7.61 -11.14 -1.81
N LEU A 115 6.72 -10.81 -2.76
CA LEU A 115 6.45 -11.69 -3.90
C LEU A 115 7.66 -11.85 -4.80
N ILE A 116 8.38 -10.77 -5.09
CA ILE A 116 9.57 -10.79 -5.94
C ILE A 116 10.69 -11.60 -5.28
N LEU A 117 10.91 -11.42 -3.97
CA LEU A 117 11.92 -12.18 -3.24
C LEU A 117 11.58 -13.67 -3.14
N ALA A 118 10.30 -14.01 -2.98
CA ALA A 118 9.85 -15.40 -2.97
C ALA A 118 10.08 -16.07 -4.33
N ASP A 119 9.77 -15.38 -5.42
CA ASP A 119 10.01 -15.89 -6.79
C ASP A 119 11.52 -15.96 -7.10
N LEU A 120 12.30 -14.93 -6.76
CA LEU A 120 13.75 -14.94 -6.92
C LEU A 120 14.39 -16.15 -6.21
N ARG A 121 14.02 -16.43 -4.97
CA ARG A 121 14.53 -17.58 -4.24
C ARG A 121 14.14 -18.89 -4.90
N ASP A 122 12.90 -19.02 -5.36
CA ASP A 122 12.41 -20.21 -6.03
C ASP A 122 13.18 -20.46 -7.35
N GLN A 123 13.25 -19.45 -8.20
CA GLN A 123 13.95 -19.58 -9.49
C GLN A 123 15.45 -19.86 -9.30
N ALA A 124 16.09 -19.24 -8.32
CA ALA A 124 17.47 -19.51 -7.98
C ALA A 124 17.68 -20.98 -7.54
N GLY A 125 16.76 -21.53 -6.76
CA GLY A 125 16.78 -22.94 -6.35
C GLY A 125 16.54 -23.91 -7.52
N ARG A 126 15.67 -23.58 -8.47
CA ARG A 126 15.36 -24.40 -9.65
C ARG A 126 16.53 -24.48 -10.65
N LEU A 127 17.38 -23.45 -10.70
CA LEU A 127 18.41 -23.33 -11.73
C LEU A 127 19.29 -24.57 -11.85
N ALA A 128 19.93 -24.99 -10.76
CA ALA A 128 20.76 -26.19 -10.73
C ALA A 128 19.93 -27.48 -10.78
N SER A 129 18.75 -27.47 -10.16
CA SER A 129 17.85 -28.62 -10.13
C SER A 129 17.39 -29.07 -11.51
N ASN A 130 17.26 -28.13 -12.48
CA ASN A 130 16.88 -28.44 -13.85
C ASN A 130 17.91 -29.30 -14.59
N VAL A 131 19.18 -29.30 -14.19
CA VAL A 131 20.25 -30.09 -14.82
C VAL A 131 20.76 -31.23 -13.93
N MET A 132 20.45 -31.19 -12.64
CA MET A 132 20.97 -32.05 -11.57
C MET A 132 20.87 -33.55 -11.91
N ALA A 133 19.68 -33.98 -12.36
CA ALA A 133 19.44 -35.40 -12.63
C ALA A 133 20.37 -35.95 -13.71
N HIS A 134 20.51 -35.24 -14.81
CA HIS A 134 21.31 -35.69 -15.96
C HIS A 134 22.81 -35.61 -15.67
N VAL A 135 23.26 -34.59 -14.96
CA VAL A 135 24.66 -34.49 -14.50
C VAL A 135 24.98 -35.64 -13.55
N THR A 136 24.10 -35.98 -12.61
CA THR A 136 24.28 -37.09 -11.66
C THR A 136 24.44 -38.42 -12.33
N PHE A 137 23.67 -38.67 -13.40
CA PHE A 137 23.73 -39.92 -14.16
C PHE A 137 24.70 -39.87 -15.36
N LYS A 138 25.45 -38.78 -15.52
CA LYS A 138 26.39 -38.56 -16.63
C LYS A 138 25.74 -38.76 -18.00
N GLN A 139 24.47 -38.34 -18.13
CA GLN A 139 23.66 -38.42 -19.34
C GLN A 139 23.53 -37.06 -20.00
N PRO A 140 23.37 -37.00 -21.35
CA PRO A 140 23.08 -35.72 -22.00
C PRO A 140 21.83 -35.04 -21.42
N ILE A 141 21.92 -33.74 -21.22
CA ILE A 141 20.77 -32.95 -20.73
C ILE A 141 19.76 -32.77 -21.87
N PRO A 142 18.50 -33.18 -21.71
CA PRO A 142 17.49 -33.02 -22.76
C PRO A 142 17.24 -31.54 -23.09
N SER A 143 16.82 -31.28 -24.32
CA SER A 143 16.54 -29.92 -24.81
C SER A 143 15.48 -29.19 -23.95
N GLU A 144 14.52 -29.94 -23.40
CA GLU A 144 13.51 -29.40 -22.50
C GLU A 144 14.10 -28.89 -21.16
N ASN A 145 15.00 -29.67 -20.56
CA ASN A 145 15.72 -29.30 -19.34
C ASN A 145 16.61 -28.07 -19.58
N ILE A 146 17.30 -28.05 -20.74
CA ILE A 146 18.11 -26.89 -21.16
C ILE A 146 17.21 -25.66 -21.30
N ALA A 147 16.07 -25.77 -21.97
CA ALA A 147 15.14 -24.65 -22.14
C ALA A 147 14.63 -24.14 -20.79
N ARG A 148 14.23 -25.03 -19.86
CA ARG A 148 13.83 -24.67 -18.51
C ARG A 148 14.95 -23.95 -17.74
N ALA A 149 16.18 -24.46 -17.79
CA ALA A 149 17.32 -23.85 -17.11
C ALA A 149 17.64 -22.45 -17.66
N LEU A 150 17.62 -22.26 -18.99
CA LEU A 150 17.85 -20.96 -19.62
C LEU A 150 16.71 -19.97 -19.35
N GLN A 151 15.45 -20.44 -19.28
CA GLN A 151 14.32 -19.60 -18.88
C GLN A 151 14.48 -19.18 -17.41
N THR A 152 14.82 -20.11 -16.54
CA THR A 152 15.07 -19.84 -15.11
C THR A 152 16.19 -18.82 -14.92
N GLU A 153 17.30 -18.96 -15.68
CA GLU A 153 18.41 -18.02 -15.65
C GLU A 153 17.97 -16.58 -15.99
N LYS A 154 17.23 -16.44 -17.08
CA LYS A 154 16.69 -15.12 -17.48
C LYS A 154 15.75 -14.54 -16.43
N GLN A 155 14.92 -15.38 -15.83
CA GLN A 155 13.97 -14.95 -14.79
C GLN A 155 14.70 -14.53 -13.52
N VAL A 156 15.73 -15.26 -13.10
CA VAL A 156 16.57 -14.87 -11.95
C VAL A 156 17.20 -13.50 -12.17
N LYS A 157 17.79 -13.26 -13.34
CA LYS A 157 18.41 -11.96 -13.68
C LYS A 157 17.37 -10.84 -13.67
N TYR A 158 16.22 -11.06 -14.30
CA TYR A 158 15.13 -10.07 -14.30
C TYR A 158 14.64 -9.73 -12.89
N LEU A 159 14.38 -10.75 -12.07
CA LEU A 159 13.93 -10.54 -10.67
C LEU A 159 15.01 -9.86 -9.83
N TRP A 160 16.28 -10.18 -10.08
CA TRP A 160 17.41 -9.54 -9.44
C TRP A 160 17.45 -8.03 -9.72
N ASP A 161 17.34 -7.64 -10.98
CA ASP A 161 17.30 -6.23 -11.38
C ASP A 161 16.09 -5.51 -10.80
N LEU A 162 14.97 -6.22 -10.71
CA LEU A 162 13.73 -5.69 -10.15
C LEU A 162 13.83 -5.41 -8.65
N VAL A 163 14.47 -6.28 -7.85
CA VAL A 163 14.71 -6.05 -6.43
C VAL A 163 15.50 -4.76 -6.19
N GLN A 164 16.53 -4.53 -7.00
CA GLN A 164 17.35 -3.33 -6.89
C GLN A 164 16.55 -2.04 -7.19
N THR A 165 15.59 -2.13 -8.13
CA THR A 165 14.81 -0.99 -8.60
C THR A 165 13.68 -0.62 -7.63
N ILE A 166 13.03 -1.62 -7.03
CA ILE A 166 11.85 -1.41 -6.16
C ILE A 166 12.25 -0.91 -4.78
N GLN A 167 13.42 -1.31 -4.27
CA GLN A 167 13.86 -0.90 -2.94
C GLN A 167 14.12 0.62 -2.89
N PRO A 168 13.37 1.40 -2.08
CA PRO A 168 13.62 2.83 -1.93
C PRO A 168 15.04 3.13 -1.44
N GLU A 169 15.68 4.16 -1.98
CA GLU A 169 17.06 4.54 -1.62
C GLU A 169 17.27 4.74 -0.11
N LYS A 170 16.27 5.31 0.58
CA LYS A 170 16.29 5.52 2.04
C LYS A 170 16.39 4.23 2.86
N HIS A 171 16.07 3.08 2.27
CA HIS A 171 16.11 1.76 2.90
C HIS A 171 17.31 0.92 2.46
N LYS A 172 18.15 1.40 1.55
CA LYS A 172 19.39 0.75 1.12
C LYS A 172 20.51 0.99 2.14
N THR A 173 20.53 0.16 3.17
CA THR A 173 21.56 0.21 4.21
C THR A 173 22.92 -0.29 3.70
N GLU A 174 23.98 -0.11 4.48
CA GLU A 174 25.29 -0.70 4.18
C GLU A 174 25.19 -2.24 4.14
N GLN A 175 24.44 -2.84 5.05
CA GLN A 175 24.22 -4.29 5.07
C GLN A 175 23.45 -4.77 3.83
N PHE A 176 22.45 -4.02 3.36
CA PHE A 176 21.79 -4.28 2.07
C PHE A 176 22.84 -4.32 0.95
N THR A 177 23.71 -3.32 0.88
CA THR A 177 24.71 -3.23 -0.19
C THR A 177 25.67 -4.40 -0.15
N GLN A 178 26.15 -4.81 1.04
CA GLN A 178 27.04 -5.94 1.21
C GLN A 178 26.37 -7.27 0.79
N LEU A 179 25.15 -7.54 1.28
CA LEU A 179 24.44 -8.77 0.94
C LEU A 179 24.06 -8.81 -0.55
N HIS A 180 23.61 -7.70 -1.10
CA HIS A 180 23.36 -7.56 -2.53
C HIS A 180 24.61 -7.85 -3.35
N GLN A 181 25.76 -7.29 -2.99
CA GLN A 181 27.03 -7.58 -3.67
C GLN A 181 27.47 -9.05 -3.53
N ASN A 182 27.18 -9.68 -2.37
CA ASN A 182 27.45 -11.11 -2.16
C ASN A 182 26.62 -11.99 -3.10
N VAL A 183 25.32 -11.71 -3.23
CA VAL A 183 24.48 -12.44 -4.19
C VAL A 183 25.01 -12.26 -5.61
N LYS A 184 25.33 -11.03 -6.00
CA LYS A 184 25.87 -10.74 -7.32
C LYS A 184 27.14 -11.54 -7.58
N SER A 185 28.15 -11.39 -6.74
CA SER A 185 29.46 -12.02 -6.95
C SER A 185 29.43 -13.53 -6.82
N GLN A 186 28.69 -14.09 -5.85
CA GLN A 186 28.69 -15.52 -5.59
C GLN A 186 27.67 -16.28 -6.41
N PHE A 187 26.43 -15.79 -6.50
CA PHE A 187 25.36 -16.54 -7.17
C PHE A 187 25.23 -16.13 -8.64
N ILE A 188 25.13 -14.83 -8.96
CA ILE A 188 24.93 -14.38 -10.35
C ILE A 188 26.19 -14.58 -11.20
N ASP A 189 27.34 -14.08 -10.72
CA ASP A 189 28.57 -14.05 -11.51
C ASP A 189 29.37 -15.37 -11.46
N LEU A 190 29.19 -16.21 -10.41
CA LEU A 190 29.88 -17.51 -10.28
C LEU A 190 28.94 -18.72 -10.32
N GLY A 191 27.78 -18.65 -9.65
CA GLY A 191 26.84 -19.79 -9.55
C GLY A 191 26.14 -20.10 -10.88
N ILE A 192 25.55 -19.08 -11.51
CA ILE A 192 24.87 -19.25 -12.81
C ILE A 192 25.81 -19.81 -13.87
N PRO A 193 27.05 -19.29 -14.07
CA PRO A 193 27.99 -19.82 -15.02
C PRO A 193 28.36 -21.30 -14.86
N ILE A 194 28.37 -21.82 -13.61
CA ILE A 194 28.58 -23.25 -13.38
C ILE A 194 27.51 -24.08 -14.13
N VAL A 195 26.23 -23.72 -13.95
CA VAL A 195 25.12 -24.43 -14.58
C VAL A 195 25.16 -24.29 -16.11
N LEU A 196 25.42 -23.05 -16.57
CA LEU A 196 25.57 -22.82 -18.04
C LEU A 196 26.75 -23.57 -18.63
N GLY A 197 27.85 -23.72 -17.88
CA GLY A 197 29.02 -24.54 -18.29
C GLY A 197 28.64 -26.01 -18.49
N LEU A 198 27.91 -26.60 -17.53
CA LEU A 198 27.42 -27.97 -17.62
C LEU A 198 26.46 -28.17 -18.81
N ILE A 199 25.59 -27.19 -19.09
CA ILE A 199 24.75 -27.22 -20.29
C ILE A 199 25.61 -27.22 -21.57
N HIS A 200 26.63 -26.38 -21.62
CA HIS A 200 27.53 -26.31 -22.77
C HIS A 200 28.34 -27.60 -22.95
N GLU A 201 28.82 -28.20 -21.84
CA GLU A 201 29.52 -29.50 -21.89
C GLU A 201 28.60 -30.59 -22.43
N SER A 202 27.34 -30.65 -21.96
CA SER A 202 26.32 -31.58 -22.46
C SER A 202 26.06 -31.40 -23.95
N GLN A 203 25.89 -30.19 -24.44
CA GLN A 203 25.64 -29.88 -25.85
C GLN A 203 26.85 -30.21 -26.75
N SER A 204 28.05 -30.08 -26.18
CA SER A 204 29.31 -30.36 -26.90
C SER A 204 29.71 -31.83 -26.83
N GLY A 205 28.94 -32.69 -26.14
CA GLY A 205 29.29 -34.09 -25.93
C GLY A 205 30.53 -34.32 -25.07
N ARG A 206 30.92 -33.31 -24.27
CA ARG A 206 32.04 -33.39 -23.33
C ARG A 206 31.62 -34.04 -22.03
N PRO A 207 32.53 -34.71 -21.32
CA PRO A 207 32.24 -35.14 -19.95
C PRO A 207 31.98 -33.94 -19.07
N TYR A 208 31.08 -34.10 -18.10
CA TYR A 208 30.78 -33.03 -17.12
C TYR A 208 32.01 -32.77 -16.26
N SER A 209 32.30 -31.51 -16.02
CA SER A 209 33.36 -31.03 -15.13
C SER A 209 33.06 -31.25 -13.66
N LEU A 210 31.76 -31.46 -13.30
CA LEU A 210 31.31 -31.73 -11.94
C LEU A 210 30.42 -32.98 -11.92
N GLU A 211 30.49 -33.71 -10.82
CA GLU A 211 29.49 -34.74 -10.48
C GLU A 211 28.28 -34.15 -9.77
N GLY A 212 27.16 -34.91 -9.67
CA GLY A 212 25.95 -34.42 -9.06
C GLY A 212 26.11 -33.94 -7.62
N THR A 213 26.92 -34.64 -6.82
CA THR A 213 27.24 -34.22 -5.44
C THR A 213 28.11 -32.96 -5.36
N GLU A 214 29.07 -32.85 -6.30
CA GLU A 214 29.92 -31.67 -6.40
C GLU A 214 29.13 -30.46 -6.88
N LEU A 215 28.22 -30.64 -7.83
CA LEU A 215 27.30 -29.61 -8.28
C LEU A 215 26.43 -29.11 -7.13
N THR A 216 25.88 -30.04 -6.32
CA THR A 216 25.08 -29.65 -5.13
C THR A 216 25.92 -28.80 -4.18
N THR A 217 27.15 -29.22 -3.86
CA THR A 217 28.04 -28.48 -2.97
C THR A 217 28.45 -27.13 -3.54
N ALA A 218 28.77 -27.09 -4.84
CA ALA A 218 29.17 -25.84 -5.51
C ALA A 218 28.07 -24.79 -5.59
N ILE A 219 26.81 -25.22 -5.69
CA ILE A 219 25.66 -24.31 -5.81
C ILE A 219 25.04 -23.99 -4.45
N SER A 220 24.95 -24.94 -3.51
CA SER A 220 24.26 -24.72 -2.24
C SER A 220 24.84 -23.56 -1.43
N GLY A 221 26.18 -23.46 -1.31
CA GLY A 221 26.82 -22.34 -0.63
C GLY A 221 26.55 -20.99 -1.29
N LYS A 222 26.46 -20.96 -2.63
CA LYS A 222 26.15 -19.75 -3.39
C LYS A 222 24.67 -19.38 -3.31
N PHE A 223 23.80 -20.36 -3.31
CA PHE A 223 22.36 -20.18 -3.12
C PHE A 223 22.01 -19.63 -1.73
N LEU A 224 22.77 -20.00 -0.69
CA LEU A 224 22.60 -19.45 0.66
C LEU A 224 22.69 -17.93 0.67
N THR A 225 23.50 -17.31 -0.19
CA THR A 225 23.58 -15.83 -0.26
C THR A 225 22.23 -15.20 -0.67
N VAL A 226 21.45 -15.88 -1.52
CA VAL A 226 20.10 -15.43 -1.90
C VAL A 226 19.13 -15.55 -0.72
N ILE A 227 19.25 -16.63 0.05
CA ILE A 227 18.45 -16.84 1.27
C ILE A 227 18.76 -15.78 2.34
N ASP A 228 20.05 -15.52 2.57
CA ASP A 228 20.50 -14.53 3.56
C ASP A 228 20.04 -13.12 3.17
N PHE A 229 20.12 -12.78 1.90
CA PHE A 229 19.63 -11.52 1.37
C PHE A 229 18.11 -11.39 1.50
N GLN A 230 17.36 -12.45 1.16
CA GLN A 230 15.91 -12.49 1.34
C GLN A 230 15.53 -12.30 2.81
N LYS A 231 16.18 -13.06 3.70
CA LYS A 231 15.93 -12.98 5.16
C LYS A 231 16.15 -11.55 5.66
N TYR A 232 17.30 -10.97 5.32
CA TYR A 232 17.60 -9.59 5.69
C TYR A 232 16.52 -8.61 5.21
N LEU A 233 16.09 -8.70 3.95
CA LEU A 233 15.08 -7.79 3.40
C LEU A 233 13.72 -7.96 4.07
N LEU A 234 13.33 -9.20 4.38
CA LEU A 234 12.09 -9.46 5.11
C LEU A 234 12.15 -8.89 6.53
N ASP A 235 13.22 -9.18 7.27
CA ASP A 235 13.43 -8.68 8.63
C ASP A 235 13.46 -7.14 8.66
N HIS A 236 14.21 -6.54 7.76
CA HIS A 236 14.28 -5.08 7.63
C HIS A 236 12.94 -4.45 7.24
N SER A 237 12.18 -5.09 6.33
CA SER A 237 10.83 -4.62 5.97
C SER A 237 9.88 -4.62 7.17
N VAL A 238 9.97 -5.64 8.02
CA VAL A 238 9.19 -5.72 9.27
C VAL A 238 9.60 -4.62 10.25
N GLU A 239 10.90 -4.38 10.43
CA GLU A 239 11.41 -3.29 11.29
C GLU A 239 10.92 -1.91 10.82
N VAL A 240 11.01 -1.65 9.51
CA VAL A 240 10.53 -0.40 8.92
C VAL A 240 9.02 -0.26 9.11
N ALA A 241 8.23 -1.30 8.81
CA ALA A 241 6.80 -1.29 9.00
C ALA A 241 6.41 -1.04 10.47
N GLN A 242 7.11 -1.67 11.42
CA GLN A 242 6.90 -1.43 12.86
C GLN A 242 7.24 0.01 13.27
N SER A 243 8.32 0.57 12.74
CA SER A 243 8.72 1.96 13.02
C SER A 243 7.71 2.96 12.46
N GLU A 244 7.22 2.72 11.25
CA GLU A 244 6.17 3.55 10.61
C GLU A 244 4.84 3.44 11.37
N GLN A 245 4.47 2.23 11.82
CA GLN A 245 3.30 2.03 12.68
C GLN A 245 3.42 2.78 14.01
N ALA A 246 4.58 2.70 14.68
CA ALA A 246 4.83 3.43 15.92
C ALA A 246 4.76 4.94 15.72
N ALA A 247 5.33 5.46 14.62
CA ALA A 247 5.24 6.87 14.26
C ALA A 247 3.79 7.31 13.99
N ALA A 248 3.02 6.50 13.27
CA ALA A 248 1.61 6.75 13.01
C ALA A 248 0.76 6.72 14.30
N GLN A 249 1.02 5.77 15.20
CA GLN A 249 0.37 5.71 16.52
C GLN A 249 0.68 6.95 17.36
N ASN A 250 1.94 7.38 17.41
CA ASN A 250 2.33 8.60 18.12
C ASN A 250 1.63 9.84 17.53
N LEU A 251 1.59 9.96 16.21
CA LEU A 251 0.88 11.05 15.54
C LEU A 251 -0.63 11.02 15.87
N PHE A 252 -1.23 9.83 15.83
CA PHE A 252 -2.64 9.64 16.21
C PHE A 252 -2.90 10.06 17.66
N LEU A 253 -2.04 9.66 18.59
CA LEU A 253 -2.16 10.05 19.99
C LEU A 253 -2.02 11.58 20.18
N ILE A 254 -1.07 12.21 19.50
CA ILE A 254 -0.86 13.66 19.53
C ILE A 254 -2.10 14.37 18.96
N THR A 255 -2.56 13.98 17.78
CA THR A 255 -3.72 14.61 17.14
C THR A 255 -5.01 14.42 17.95
N THR A 256 -5.21 13.25 18.53
CA THR A 256 -6.34 12.96 19.40
C THR A 256 -6.27 13.81 20.69
N SER A 257 -5.09 13.91 21.29
CA SER A 257 -4.88 14.74 22.49
C SER A 257 -5.15 16.22 22.21
N VAL A 258 -4.64 16.75 21.09
CA VAL A 258 -4.90 18.14 20.68
C VAL A 258 -6.38 18.36 20.43
N SER A 259 -7.07 17.40 19.79
CA SER A 259 -8.50 17.48 19.53
C SER A 259 -9.32 17.48 20.83
N LEU A 260 -8.96 16.63 21.79
CA LEU A 260 -9.62 16.59 23.11
C LEU A 260 -9.39 17.87 23.90
N ILE A 261 -8.18 18.42 23.89
CA ILE A 261 -7.85 19.70 24.51
C ILE A 261 -8.68 20.82 23.87
N SER A 262 -8.75 20.86 22.54
CA SER A 262 -9.55 21.85 21.81
C SER A 262 -11.03 21.75 22.17
N LEU A 263 -11.57 20.53 22.24
CA LEU A 263 -12.95 20.28 22.66
C LEU A 263 -13.18 20.74 24.09
N PHE A 264 -12.24 20.45 24.99
CA PHE A 264 -12.31 20.91 26.39
C PHE A 264 -12.36 22.44 26.47
N PHE A 265 -11.50 23.14 25.74
CA PHE A 265 -11.51 24.60 25.68
C PHE A 265 -12.80 25.15 25.09
N ALA A 266 -13.35 24.52 24.06
CA ALA A 266 -14.62 24.90 23.47
C ALA A 266 -15.78 24.77 24.47
N ILE A 267 -15.84 23.66 25.20
CA ILE A 267 -16.84 23.44 26.24
C ILE A 267 -16.64 24.43 27.41
N PHE A 268 -15.38 24.61 27.81
CA PHE A 268 -15.05 25.56 28.87
C PHE A 268 -15.46 26.98 28.51
N THR A 269 -15.14 27.45 27.30
CA THR A 269 -15.53 28.80 26.84
C THR A 269 -17.04 28.94 26.73
N MET A 270 -17.74 27.88 26.28
CA MET A 270 -19.20 27.87 26.24
C MET A 270 -19.82 28.00 27.64
N ILE A 271 -19.34 27.19 28.59
CA ILE A 271 -19.83 27.25 30.01
C ILE A 271 -19.48 28.59 30.64
N TYR A 272 -18.26 29.09 30.38
CA TYR A 272 -17.83 30.39 30.88
C TYR A 272 -18.71 31.53 30.35
N ALA A 273 -18.94 31.54 29.02
CA ALA A 273 -19.81 32.52 28.39
C ALA A 273 -21.26 32.42 28.94
N GLN A 274 -21.76 31.20 29.09
CA GLN A 274 -23.10 30.99 29.66
C GLN A 274 -23.25 31.54 31.08
N ARG A 275 -22.26 31.28 31.95
CA ARG A 275 -22.29 31.70 33.36
C ARG A 275 -21.92 33.16 33.59
N LYS A 276 -20.93 33.67 32.83
CA LYS A 276 -20.38 35.03 33.10
C LYS A 276 -20.93 36.10 32.18
N VAL A 277 -21.50 35.73 31.02
CA VAL A 277 -22.05 36.70 30.05
C VAL A 277 -23.56 36.58 29.95
N PHE A 278 -24.07 35.39 29.64
CA PHE A 278 -25.50 35.23 29.37
C PHE A 278 -26.36 35.20 30.63
N ALA A 279 -25.93 34.53 31.72
CA ALA A 279 -26.70 34.47 32.94
C ALA A 279 -26.91 35.88 33.56
N PRO A 280 -25.89 36.75 33.71
CA PRO A 280 -26.09 38.11 34.20
C PRO A 280 -26.95 38.97 33.26
N LEU A 281 -26.86 38.76 31.93
CA LEU A 281 -27.70 39.48 30.96
C LEU A 281 -29.16 39.07 31.05
N ILE A 282 -29.44 37.77 31.25
CA ILE A 282 -30.80 37.27 31.47
C ILE A 282 -31.35 37.81 32.78
N GLU A 283 -30.54 37.79 33.86
CA GLU A 283 -30.90 38.31 35.17
C GLU A 283 -31.17 39.83 35.10
N ALA A 284 -30.34 40.60 34.40
CA ALA A 284 -30.58 42.03 34.15
C ALA A 284 -31.85 42.26 33.32
N ARG A 285 -32.10 41.41 32.27
CA ARG A 285 -33.36 41.49 31.52
C ARG A 285 -34.56 41.23 32.40
N ASP A 286 -34.52 40.18 33.21
CA ASP A 286 -35.65 39.79 34.06
C ASP A 286 -35.90 40.85 35.12
N MET A 287 -34.86 41.48 35.68
CA MET A 287 -34.94 42.59 36.60
C MET A 287 -35.57 43.85 35.94
N ILE A 288 -35.20 44.13 34.68
CA ILE A 288 -35.80 45.23 33.92
C ILE A 288 -37.30 44.99 33.66
N VAL A 289 -37.64 43.74 33.29
CA VAL A 289 -39.01 43.31 33.02
C VAL A 289 -39.85 43.45 34.36
N GLU A 290 -39.29 42.96 35.44
CA GLU A 290 -39.96 43.04 36.77
C GLU A 290 -40.14 44.48 37.22
N LEU A 291 -39.15 45.34 37.04
CA LEU A 291 -39.24 46.77 37.29
C LEU A 291 -40.29 47.47 36.42
N SER A 292 -40.43 47.04 35.13
CA SER A 292 -41.46 47.62 34.26
C SER A 292 -42.87 47.21 34.62
N PHE A 293 -43.09 46.03 35.21
CA PHE A 293 -44.39 45.58 35.67
C PHE A 293 -44.74 46.14 37.06
N SER A 294 -43.76 46.39 37.91
CA SER A 294 -44.01 47.00 39.25
C SER A 294 -44.44 48.46 39.16
N HIS A 295 -43.98 49.21 38.16
CA HIS A 295 -44.36 50.63 37.95
C HIS A 295 -45.73 50.81 37.31
N THR A 296 -46.29 49.76 36.68
CA THR A 296 -47.65 49.84 36.11
C THR A 296 -48.76 49.66 37.14
N ARG A 297 -48.44 49.40 38.42
CA ARG A 297 -49.39 49.21 39.47
C ARG A 297 -49.62 50.44 40.38
N GLU A 298 -48.82 51.47 40.31
CA GLU A 298 -49.01 52.73 41.04
C GLU A 298 -49.12 53.89 40.06
N GLY A 299 -50.36 54.29 39.81
CA GLY A 299 -50.88 55.60 39.49
C GLY A 299 -50.17 56.54 38.53
N GLY A 300 -50.87 56.85 37.47
CA GLY A 300 -50.93 58.10 36.73
C GLY A 300 -49.79 59.10 36.83
N GLY A 301 -49.02 59.25 35.76
CA GLY A 301 -48.19 60.41 35.52
C GLY A 301 -46.82 60.16 34.91
N GLN A 302 -46.69 60.72 33.72
CA GLN A 302 -45.47 60.99 32.98
C GLN A 302 -44.92 59.89 32.02
N VAL A 303 -45.37 60.05 30.81
CA VAL A 303 -45.02 59.24 29.60
C VAL A 303 -43.64 59.58 29.00
N GLU A 304 -42.81 60.39 29.63
CA GLU A 304 -41.58 60.89 29.01
C GLU A 304 -40.32 60.08 29.30
N HIS A 305 -40.32 59.13 30.24
CA HIS A 305 -39.14 58.33 30.57
C HIS A 305 -39.13 56.97 29.95
N GLU A 306 -40.22 56.41 29.40
CA GLU A 306 -40.30 55.11 28.84
C GLU A 306 -39.65 55.04 27.42
N HIS A 307 -39.59 56.15 26.69
CA HIS A 307 -39.00 56.16 25.33
C HIS A 307 -37.47 56.07 25.33
N HIS A 308 -36.78 56.56 26.34
CA HIS A 308 -35.30 56.54 26.33
C HIS A 308 -34.69 55.18 26.70
N GLN A 309 -35.32 54.37 27.53
CA GLN A 309 -34.82 53.06 27.89
C GLN A 309 -35.18 52.00 26.83
N ALA A 310 -36.34 52.14 26.18
CA ALA A 310 -36.72 51.29 25.06
C ALA A 310 -35.82 51.50 23.83
N TYR A 311 -35.39 52.75 23.57
CA TYR A 311 -34.47 53.07 22.49
C TYR A 311 -33.09 52.43 22.67
N SER A 312 -32.54 52.45 23.87
CA SER A 312 -31.21 51.90 24.14
C SER A 312 -31.14 50.35 24.00
N LEU A 313 -32.24 49.66 24.38
CA LEU A 313 -32.31 48.19 24.20
C LEU A 313 -32.53 47.81 22.74
N TYR A 314 -33.36 48.57 22.02
CA TYR A 314 -33.59 48.38 20.58
C TYR A 314 -32.35 48.66 19.76
N ASP A 315 -31.62 49.74 20.08
CA ASP A 315 -30.34 50.06 19.44
C ASP A 315 -29.26 49.01 19.74
N ALA A 316 -29.23 48.48 20.98
CA ALA A 316 -28.31 47.39 21.33
C ALA A 316 -28.63 46.08 20.56
N LEU A 317 -29.93 45.76 20.45
CA LEU A 317 -30.39 44.60 19.66
C LEU A 317 -30.12 44.78 18.15
N HIS A 318 -30.36 45.98 17.62
CA HIS A 318 -30.02 46.30 16.22
C HIS A 318 -28.52 46.25 15.96
N LYS A 319 -27.70 46.75 16.88
CA LYS A 319 -26.24 46.68 16.80
C LYS A 319 -25.74 45.24 16.89
N LEU A 320 -26.34 44.42 17.75
CA LEU A 320 -26.03 42.98 17.83
C LEU A 320 -26.44 42.25 16.55
N GLN A 321 -27.62 42.51 15.99
CA GLN A 321 -28.06 41.95 14.70
C GLN A 321 -27.13 42.39 13.55
N TYR A 322 -26.69 43.64 13.56
CA TYR A 322 -25.74 44.12 12.57
C TYR A 322 -24.38 43.42 12.69
N MET A 323 -23.87 43.25 13.91
CA MET A 323 -22.60 42.51 14.13
C MET A 323 -22.71 41.03 13.77
N LEU A 324 -23.84 40.39 14.05
CA LEU A 324 -24.08 39.01 13.62
C LEU A 324 -24.11 38.90 12.09
N LYS A 325 -24.80 39.81 11.41
CA LYS A 325 -24.80 39.87 9.92
C LYS A 325 -23.40 40.10 9.32
N GLN A 326 -22.62 40.99 9.96
CA GLN A 326 -21.23 41.22 9.53
C GLN A 326 -20.35 39.95 9.72
N ARG A 327 -20.52 39.29 10.86
CA ARG A 327 -19.81 38.03 11.10
C ARG A 327 -20.16 36.97 10.06
N ASP A 328 -21.45 36.78 9.77
CA ASP A 328 -21.92 35.82 8.78
C ASP A 328 -21.43 36.15 7.36
N ALA A 329 -21.39 37.45 7.00
CA ALA A 329 -20.79 37.89 5.75
C ALA A 329 -19.30 37.63 5.68
N PHE A 330 -18.59 37.88 6.78
CA PHE A 330 -17.14 37.60 6.86
C PHE A 330 -16.83 36.09 6.83
N GLU A 331 -17.62 35.24 7.51
CA GLU A 331 -17.51 33.77 7.37
C GLU A 331 -17.76 33.32 5.93
N PHE A 332 -18.75 33.90 5.26
CA PHE A 332 -19.02 33.58 3.85
C PHE A 332 -17.86 34.01 2.93
N GLU A 333 -17.28 35.18 3.16
CA GLU A 333 -16.13 35.68 2.40
C GLU A 333 -14.90 34.81 2.63
N LEU A 334 -14.59 34.43 3.87
CA LEU A 334 -13.50 33.49 4.20
C LEU A 334 -13.69 32.13 3.52
N LYS A 335 -14.91 31.62 3.54
CA LYS A 335 -15.23 30.35 2.88
C LYS A 335 -15.11 30.43 1.37
N SER A 336 -15.50 31.57 0.78
CA SER A 336 -15.33 31.85 -0.64
C SER A 336 -13.85 31.88 -1.06
N ILE A 337 -13.01 32.58 -0.28
CA ILE A 337 -11.56 32.64 -0.51
C ILE A 337 -10.92 31.26 -0.34
N ALA A 338 -11.30 30.51 0.70
CA ALA A 338 -10.76 29.17 0.95
C ALA A 338 -11.12 28.17 -0.16
N ASN A 339 -12.25 28.35 -0.84
CA ASN A 339 -12.78 27.45 -1.86
C ASN A 339 -12.42 27.86 -3.30
N THR A 340 -11.71 28.95 -3.50
CA THR A 340 -11.38 29.48 -4.81
C THR A 340 -9.88 29.31 -5.12
N ASP A 341 -9.54 28.97 -6.35
CA ASP A 341 -8.15 28.95 -6.83
C ASP A 341 -7.70 30.40 -7.14
N ASN A 342 -6.65 30.84 -6.48
CA ASN A 342 -6.18 32.23 -6.54
C ASN A 342 -5.69 32.66 -7.94
N LEU A 343 -5.24 31.72 -8.77
CA LEU A 343 -4.73 32.03 -10.11
C LEU A 343 -5.88 32.19 -11.11
N THR A 344 -6.84 31.30 -11.08
CA THR A 344 -7.88 31.17 -12.13
C THR A 344 -9.24 31.72 -11.71
N GLY A 345 -9.48 31.87 -10.41
CA GLY A 345 -10.77 32.28 -9.89
C GLY A 345 -11.90 31.26 -10.16
N VAL A 346 -11.57 29.99 -10.46
CA VAL A 346 -12.51 28.86 -10.38
C VAL A 346 -12.42 28.23 -9.01
N LEU A 347 -13.25 27.22 -8.74
CA LEU A 347 -13.17 26.48 -7.49
C LEU A 347 -11.85 25.71 -7.39
N ASN A 348 -11.36 25.54 -6.19
CA ASN A 348 -10.20 24.70 -5.93
C ASN A 348 -10.64 23.27 -5.53
N ARG A 349 -9.67 22.37 -5.35
CA ARG A 349 -9.91 20.99 -4.95
C ARG A 349 -10.69 20.87 -3.63
N LEU A 350 -10.45 21.75 -2.66
CA LEU A 350 -11.15 21.74 -1.37
C LEU A 350 -12.67 21.95 -1.56
N ALA A 351 -13.05 22.87 -2.43
CA ALA A 351 -14.44 23.11 -2.77
C ALA A 351 -15.13 21.90 -3.40
N LEU A 352 -14.40 21.14 -4.23
CA LEU A 352 -14.90 19.88 -4.80
C LEU A 352 -15.12 18.83 -3.71
N ASP A 353 -14.16 18.65 -2.82
CA ASP A 353 -14.25 17.67 -1.73
C ASP A 353 -15.46 17.97 -0.82
N ASP A 354 -15.69 19.24 -0.52
CA ASP A 354 -16.85 19.68 0.26
C ASP A 354 -18.17 19.48 -0.51
N TYR A 355 -18.17 19.76 -1.81
CA TYR A 355 -19.32 19.53 -2.65
C TYR A 355 -19.69 18.03 -2.73
N LEU A 356 -18.71 17.15 -2.93
CA LEU A 356 -18.93 15.71 -2.99
C LEU A 356 -19.45 15.15 -1.68
N LYS A 357 -18.98 15.67 -0.53
CA LYS A 357 -19.51 15.29 0.78
C LYS A 357 -20.99 15.67 0.93
N ILE A 358 -21.38 16.85 0.44
CA ILE A 358 -22.78 17.29 0.46
C ILE A 358 -23.62 16.43 -0.49
N ALA A 359 -23.11 16.12 -1.68
CA ALA A 359 -23.79 15.28 -2.64
C ALA A 359 -24.03 13.86 -2.10
N ASP A 360 -23.05 13.29 -1.40
CA ASP A 360 -23.16 11.98 -0.75
C ASP A 360 -24.22 11.96 0.36
N GLN A 361 -24.37 13.06 1.08
CA GLN A 361 -25.40 13.21 2.13
C GLN A 361 -26.81 13.41 1.59
N GLN A 362 -26.97 13.86 0.35
CA GLN A 362 -28.25 14.16 -0.28
C GLN A 362 -28.42 13.51 -1.65
N PRO A 363 -28.32 12.18 -1.78
CA PRO A 363 -28.29 11.48 -3.07
C PRO A 363 -29.55 11.71 -3.91
N GLN A 364 -30.66 12.08 -3.30
CA GLN A 364 -31.92 12.34 -4.02
C GLN A 364 -31.86 13.62 -4.88
N HIS A 365 -31.01 14.60 -4.53
CA HIS A 365 -30.85 15.85 -5.27
C HIS A 365 -29.76 15.76 -6.34
N TYR A 366 -28.91 14.74 -6.29
CA TYR A 366 -27.72 14.58 -7.15
C TYR A 366 -27.75 13.29 -7.98
N GLN A 367 -28.93 12.89 -8.44
CA GLN A 367 -29.14 11.60 -9.14
C GLN A 367 -28.38 11.46 -10.47
N GLN A 368 -27.96 12.55 -11.08
CA GLN A 368 -27.22 12.53 -12.34
C GLN A 368 -26.11 13.58 -12.29
N LEU A 369 -24.90 13.14 -11.96
CA LEU A 369 -23.68 13.94 -12.07
C LEU A 369 -22.79 13.37 -13.18
N CYS A 370 -22.30 14.24 -14.04
CA CYS A 370 -21.27 13.88 -14.98
C CYS A 370 -19.99 14.62 -14.62
N LEU A 371 -18.87 13.92 -14.60
CA LEU A 371 -17.55 14.46 -14.32
C LEU A 371 -16.74 14.46 -15.61
N ILE A 372 -16.20 15.60 -15.98
CA ILE A 372 -15.30 15.75 -17.12
C ILE A 372 -13.95 16.22 -16.60
N ILE A 373 -12.91 15.46 -16.90
CA ILE A 373 -11.53 15.84 -16.59
C ILE A 373 -10.95 16.48 -17.85
N VAL A 374 -10.33 17.63 -17.67
CA VAL A 374 -9.65 18.40 -18.73
C VAL A 374 -8.22 18.61 -18.29
N ASP A 375 -7.29 18.25 -19.14
CA ASP A 375 -5.84 18.41 -18.92
C ASP A 375 -5.22 19.22 -20.06
N ILE A 376 -4.20 20.02 -19.78
CA ILE A 376 -3.55 20.83 -20.80
C ILE A 376 -2.38 20.05 -21.41
N ASP A 377 -2.57 19.59 -22.64
CA ASP A 377 -1.55 18.83 -23.36
C ASP A 377 -0.20 19.54 -23.41
N ASN A 378 0.86 18.81 -23.06
CA ASN A 378 2.24 19.29 -23.10
C ASN A 378 2.51 20.54 -22.24
N PHE A 379 1.74 20.80 -21.19
CA PHE A 379 1.86 22.00 -20.36
C PHE A 379 3.29 22.19 -19.79
N LYS A 380 3.94 21.11 -19.43
CA LYS A 380 5.35 21.14 -18.99
C LYS A 380 6.26 21.74 -20.07
N GLN A 381 6.07 21.37 -21.34
CA GLN A 381 6.88 21.93 -22.44
C GLN A 381 6.60 23.43 -22.65
N VAL A 382 5.38 23.88 -22.39
CA VAL A 382 5.03 25.30 -22.41
C VAL A 382 5.82 26.05 -21.34
N ASN A 383 5.84 25.53 -20.10
CA ASN A 383 6.60 26.10 -18.99
C ASN A 383 8.11 26.12 -19.27
N ASP A 384 8.65 24.98 -19.74
CA ASP A 384 10.07 24.83 -20.03
C ASP A 384 10.53 25.78 -21.15
N ARG A 385 9.66 26.09 -22.12
CA ARG A 385 9.99 26.92 -23.27
C ARG A 385 9.72 28.41 -23.07
N TYR A 386 8.64 28.77 -22.37
CA TYR A 386 8.17 30.14 -22.26
C TYR A 386 8.14 30.68 -20.83
N GLY A 387 8.51 29.85 -19.86
CA GLY A 387 8.53 30.19 -18.45
C GLY A 387 7.18 30.09 -17.77
N HIS A 388 7.20 29.99 -16.44
CA HIS A 388 6.02 29.76 -15.60
C HIS A 388 4.97 30.88 -15.70
N ILE A 389 5.40 32.15 -15.89
CA ILE A 389 4.48 33.28 -16.04
C ILE A 389 3.59 33.10 -17.28
N PHE A 390 4.16 32.59 -18.37
CA PHE A 390 3.38 32.30 -19.57
C PHE A 390 2.47 31.07 -19.36
N GLY A 391 2.96 30.05 -18.67
CA GLY A 391 2.14 28.89 -18.26
C GLY A 391 0.94 29.30 -17.42
N ASP A 392 1.13 30.21 -16.46
CA ASP A 392 0.01 30.77 -15.66
C ASP A 392 -1.03 31.46 -16.53
N GLN A 393 -0.61 32.22 -17.55
CA GLN A 393 -1.53 32.83 -18.50
C GLN A 393 -2.32 31.80 -19.31
N VAL A 394 -1.68 30.69 -19.70
CA VAL A 394 -2.36 29.58 -20.39
C VAL A 394 -3.41 28.98 -19.48
N ILE A 395 -3.08 28.68 -18.22
CA ILE A 395 -4.02 28.15 -17.23
C ILE A 395 -5.22 29.09 -17.05
N VAL A 396 -4.98 30.40 -16.90
CA VAL A 396 -6.04 31.41 -16.76
C VAL A 396 -6.91 31.46 -18.03
N SER A 397 -6.31 31.38 -19.21
CA SER A 397 -7.04 31.37 -20.48
C SER A 397 -7.94 30.16 -20.64
N VAL A 398 -7.45 28.97 -20.25
CA VAL A 398 -8.24 27.73 -20.23
C VAL A 398 -9.38 27.83 -19.23
N ALA A 399 -9.13 28.31 -18.01
CA ALA A 399 -10.18 28.54 -17.03
C ALA A 399 -11.28 29.48 -17.55
N GLN A 400 -10.89 30.55 -18.21
CA GLN A 400 -11.85 31.49 -18.81
C GLN A 400 -12.62 30.86 -19.97
N CYS A 401 -11.97 30.05 -20.79
CA CYS A 401 -12.62 29.30 -21.84
C CYS A 401 -13.67 28.35 -21.27
N LEU A 402 -13.31 27.61 -20.23
CA LEU A 402 -14.25 26.71 -19.53
C LEU A 402 -15.44 27.47 -18.95
N LYS A 403 -15.20 28.62 -18.27
CA LYS A 403 -16.28 29.48 -17.72
C LYS A 403 -17.26 29.93 -18.77
N ASN A 404 -16.79 30.22 -19.97
CA ASN A 404 -17.63 30.73 -21.06
C ASN A 404 -18.45 29.65 -21.77
N ASN A 405 -18.09 28.37 -21.56
CA ASN A 405 -18.69 27.22 -22.26
C ASN A 405 -19.50 26.27 -21.36
N VAL A 406 -19.58 26.52 -20.06
CA VAL A 406 -20.40 25.74 -19.11
C VAL A 406 -21.48 26.63 -18.52
N ARG A 407 -22.53 26.01 -17.99
CA ARG A 407 -23.66 26.72 -17.37
C ARG A 407 -23.27 27.24 -15.98
N GLY A 408 -23.91 28.31 -15.54
CA GLY A 408 -23.69 28.83 -14.17
C GLY A 408 -24.07 27.86 -13.06
N SER A 409 -24.82 26.80 -13.37
CA SER A 409 -25.15 25.70 -12.43
C SER A 409 -24.05 24.65 -12.34
N ASP A 410 -23.14 24.60 -13.28
CA ASP A 410 -22.08 23.60 -13.33
C ASP A 410 -20.85 24.10 -12.56
N LEU A 411 -20.09 23.19 -11.99
CA LEU A 411 -18.89 23.56 -11.24
C LEU A 411 -17.65 23.35 -12.09
N ILE A 412 -16.77 24.34 -12.07
CA ILE A 412 -15.43 24.23 -12.64
C ILE A 412 -14.44 24.27 -11.48
N VAL A 413 -13.60 23.27 -11.41
CA VAL A 413 -12.60 23.08 -10.35
C VAL A 413 -11.23 22.97 -10.99
N ARG A 414 -10.26 23.70 -10.49
CA ARG A 414 -8.86 23.42 -10.76
C ARG A 414 -8.40 22.32 -9.80
N PHE A 415 -8.21 21.11 -10.32
CA PHE A 415 -7.92 19.93 -9.53
C PHE A 415 -6.43 19.76 -9.24
N GLY A 416 -5.58 20.13 -10.19
CA GLY A 416 -4.13 20.08 -10.12
C GLY A 416 -3.48 21.24 -10.84
N GLY A 417 -2.19 21.22 -11.09
CA GLY A 417 -1.44 22.29 -11.74
C GLY A 417 -2.05 22.76 -13.07
N ASP A 418 -2.26 21.84 -14.00
CA ASP A 418 -2.79 22.01 -15.35
C ASP A 418 -4.10 21.25 -15.58
N GLU A 419 -4.63 20.61 -14.52
CA GLU A 419 -5.82 19.78 -14.57
C GLU A 419 -7.05 20.53 -14.06
N PHE A 420 -8.14 20.43 -14.81
CA PHE A 420 -9.45 20.94 -14.44
C PHE A 420 -10.47 19.80 -14.39
N LEU A 421 -11.43 19.95 -13.48
CA LEU A 421 -12.58 19.05 -13.38
C LEU A 421 -13.86 19.88 -13.54
N ILE A 422 -14.76 19.43 -14.38
CA ILE A 422 -16.09 20.02 -14.56
C ILE A 422 -17.12 19.04 -14.00
N VAL A 423 -17.97 19.54 -13.12
CA VAL A 423 -19.12 18.77 -12.60
C VAL A 423 -20.38 19.32 -13.24
N LEU A 424 -21.00 18.52 -14.09
CA LEU A 424 -22.24 18.87 -14.76
C LEU A 424 -23.44 18.31 -13.99
N HIS A 425 -24.45 19.15 -13.80
CA HIS A 425 -25.70 18.79 -13.16
C HIS A 425 -26.80 18.54 -14.16
N GLN A 426 -27.68 17.58 -13.85
CA GLN A 426 -28.93 17.32 -14.57
C GLN A 426 -28.76 17.27 -16.10
N MET A 427 -28.01 16.29 -16.57
CA MET A 427 -27.95 15.99 -18.01
C MET A 427 -29.27 15.34 -18.42
N ASN A 428 -30.15 16.11 -19.04
CA ASN A 428 -31.25 15.51 -19.79
C ASN A 428 -30.66 14.84 -21.03
N MET A 429 -30.61 13.49 -21.02
CA MET A 429 -30.36 12.70 -22.23
C MET A 429 -31.62 12.67 -23.12
#